data_8e74e785f83d5a79cd422bfb9c3dedc4
#
_entry.id   8e74e785f83d5a79cd422bfb9c3dedc4
#
_cell.length_a   1.000
_cell.length_b   1.000
_cell.length_c   1.000
_cell.angle_alpha   90.00
_cell.angle_beta   90.00
_cell.angle_gamma   90.00
#
_symmetry.space_group_name_H-M   'P 1'
#
loop_
_entity.id
_entity.type
_entity.pdbx_description
1 polymer ?
#
loop_
_entity_poly.entity_id
_entity_poly.type
_entity_poly.pdbx_seq_one_letter_code
_entity_poly.pdbx_strand_id
1 'polypeptide(L)'
;MALYTCGHIIPDSDSVCSAISLAYLLNKIGRAATPARQGELNPETKFILDKFGFEAPVLKTSFAGDELFITDYSDLAQAPQDMDQTTVVGIVDHHKLGDITTSSCPTPTLNPCISKFL
;
A
#
# COMPACT_ATOMS: atom_id res chain seq x y z
N MET A 1 -14.38 7.98 -5.11
CA MET A 1 -13.29 7.56 -4.21
C MET A 1 -12.38 6.60 -4.96
N ALA A 2 -11.11 6.96 -5.13
CA ALA A 2 -10.15 6.12 -5.87
C ALA A 2 -9.48 5.13 -4.92
N LEU A 3 -9.10 3.96 -5.43
CA LEU A 3 -8.35 2.96 -4.67
C LEU A 3 -6.88 3.01 -5.08
N TYR A 4 -6.01 3.13 -4.10
CA TYR A 4 -4.56 3.11 -4.28
C TYR A 4 -3.95 1.95 -3.52
N THR A 5 -2.86 1.40 -4.05
CA THR A 5 -1.99 0.48 -3.31
C THR A 5 -0.69 1.21 -3.03
N CYS A 6 -0.22 1.18 -1.79
CA CYS A 6 0.96 1.95 -1.42
C CYS A 6 1.70 1.33 -0.24
N GLY A 7 3.02 1.37 -0.29
CA GLY A 7 3.88 0.94 0.81
C GLY A 7 4.26 2.10 1.74
N HIS A 8 5.30 1.89 2.54
CA HIS A 8 5.71 2.82 3.59
C HIS A 8 6.36 4.12 3.05
N ILE A 9 6.57 5.09 3.94
CA ILE A 9 6.98 6.45 3.58
C ILE A 9 8.37 6.55 2.95
N ILE A 10 9.28 5.63 3.28
CA ILE A 10 10.60 5.55 2.63
C ILE A 10 10.59 4.28 1.80
N PRO A 11 10.16 4.36 0.52
CA PRO A 11 9.94 3.15 -0.26
C PRO A 11 11.24 2.44 -0.60
N ASP A 12 11.23 1.12 -0.43
CA ASP A 12 12.28 0.24 -0.94
C ASP A 12 11.72 -0.63 -2.07
N SER A 13 12.53 -1.55 -2.58
CA SER A 13 12.10 -2.42 -3.68
C SER A 13 10.90 -3.28 -3.30
N ASP A 14 10.86 -3.79 -2.08
CA ASP A 14 9.74 -4.61 -1.60
C ASP A 14 8.45 -3.78 -1.55
N SER A 15 8.51 -2.59 -0.99
CA SER A 15 7.37 -1.69 -0.88
C SER A 15 6.79 -1.33 -2.27
N VAL A 16 7.65 -0.94 -3.19
CA VAL A 16 7.23 -0.52 -4.53
C VAL A 16 6.72 -1.69 -5.35
N CYS A 17 7.44 -2.80 -5.34
CA CYS A 17 7.05 -3.99 -6.11
C CYS A 17 5.76 -4.61 -5.58
N SER A 18 5.56 -4.61 -4.27
CA SER A 18 4.33 -5.09 -3.65
C SER A 18 3.13 -4.24 -4.06
N ALA A 19 3.29 -2.92 -4.07
CA ALA A 19 2.21 -2.02 -4.50
C ALA A 19 1.82 -2.25 -5.96
N ILE A 20 2.81 -2.40 -6.84
CA ILE A 20 2.58 -2.67 -8.26
C ILE A 20 1.88 -4.02 -8.44
N SER A 21 2.37 -5.05 -7.76
CA SER A 21 1.83 -6.41 -7.88
C SER A 21 0.40 -6.48 -7.38
N LEU A 22 0.11 -5.86 -6.25
CA LEU A 22 -1.24 -5.85 -5.69
C LEU A 22 -2.21 -5.08 -6.58
N ALA A 23 -1.79 -3.92 -7.11
CA ALA A 23 -2.63 -3.17 -8.04
C ALA A 23 -2.94 -3.98 -9.30
N TYR A 24 -1.95 -4.70 -9.82
CA TYR A 24 -2.14 -5.58 -10.96
C TYR A 24 -3.19 -6.65 -10.65
N LEU A 25 -3.08 -7.31 -9.51
CA LEU A 25 -4.04 -8.33 -9.10
C LEU A 25 -5.46 -7.75 -8.96
N LEU A 26 -5.59 -6.61 -8.28
CA LEU A 26 -6.89 -5.98 -8.08
C LEU A 26 -7.55 -5.61 -9.40
N ASN A 27 -6.78 -5.06 -10.35
CA ASN A 27 -7.30 -4.75 -11.67
C ASN A 27 -7.76 -6.00 -12.41
N LYS A 28 -7.05 -7.12 -12.25
CA LYS A 28 -7.42 -8.39 -12.91
C LYS A 28 -8.70 -8.98 -12.35
N ILE A 29 -9.01 -8.78 -11.10
CA ILE A 29 -10.25 -9.29 -10.50
C ILE A 29 -11.40 -8.29 -10.60
N GLY A 30 -11.22 -7.20 -11.35
CA GLY A 30 -12.29 -6.25 -11.65
C GLY A 30 -12.39 -5.07 -10.70
N ARG A 31 -11.40 -4.88 -9.81
CA ARG A 31 -11.38 -3.74 -8.90
C ARG A 31 -10.26 -2.78 -9.30
N ALA A 32 -10.62 -1.64 -9.87
CA ALA A 32 -9.65 -0.68 -10.36
C ALA A 32 -8.78 -0.14 -9.22
N ALA A 33 -7.46 -0.25 -9.38
CA ALA A 33 -6.50 0.21 -8.40
C ALA A 33 -5.28 0.82 -9.08
N THR A 34 -4.69 1.82 -8.45
CA THR A 34 -3.51 2.52 -8.95
C THR A 34 -2.38 2.37 -7.94
N PRO A 35 -1.18 1.91 -8.35
CA PRO A 35 -0.06 1.87 -7.43
C PRO A 35 0.47 3.27 -7.17
N ALA A 36 0.88 3.52 -5.93
CA ALA A 36 1.43 4.80 -5.50
C ALA A 36 2.68 4.58 -4.64
N ARG A 37 3.46 5.63 -4.48
CA ARG A 37 4.63 5.64 -3.59
C ARG A 37 4.61 6.91 -2.77
N GLN A 38 5.10 6.83 -1.56
CA GLN A 38 5.12 7.97 -0.66
C GLN A 38 6.42 8.77 -0.68
N GLY A 39 7.41 8.32 -1.42
CA GLY A 39 8.71 9.00 -1.47
C GLY A 39 9.49 8.68 -2.74
N GLU A 40 10.72 9.18 -2.81
CA GLU A 40 11.58 8.96 -3.95
C GLU A 40 12.05 7.50 -4.02
N LEU A 41 12.20 7.00 -5.25
CA LEU A 41 12.71 5.67 -5.49
C LEU A 41 14.22 5.64 -5.26
N ASN A 42 14.71 4.58 -4.61
CA ASN A 42 16.15 4.37 -4.48
C ASN A 42 16.73 3.83 -5.80
N PRO A 43 18.07 3.85 -5.97
CA PRO A 43 18.70 3.38 -7.22
C PRO A 43 18.40 1.93 -7.56
N GLU A 44 18.34 1.06 -6.56
CA GLU A 44 18.00 -0.36 -6.75
C GLU A 44 16.61 -0.51 -7.35
N THR A 45 15.63 0.18 -6.79
CA THR A 45 14.26 0.13 -7.26
C THR A 45 14.12 0.68 -8.67
N LYS A 46 14.80 1.80 -8.96
CA LYS A 46 14.82 2.37 -10.32
C LYS A 46 15.38 1.38 -11.33
N PHE A 47 16.46 0.70 -10.97
CA PHE A 47 17.06 -0.32 -11.82
C PHE A 47 16.10 -1.47 -12.11
N ILE A 48 15.43 -1.96 -11.07
CA ILE A 48 14.48 -3.07 -11.21
C ILE A 48 13.33 -2.69 -12.14
N LEU A 49 12.73 -1.53 -11.94
CA LEU A 49 11.61 -1.08 -12.77
C LEU A 49 12.02 -0.89 -14.22
N ASP A 50 13.19 -0.30 -14.45
CA ASP A 50 13.72 -0.09 -15.80
C ASP A 50 13.99 -1.42 -16.50
N LYS A 51 14.66 -2.34 -15.80
CA LYS A 51 15.02 -3.64 -16.36
C LYS A 51 13.82 -4.47 -16.78
N PHE A 52 12.75 -4.42 -16.00
CA PHE A 52 11.55 -5.22 -16.27
C PHE A 52 10.45 -4.44 -16.99
N GLY A 53 10.71 -3.19 -17.37
CA GLY A 53 9.80 -2.40 -18.18
C GLY A 53 8.56 -1.91 -17.47
N PHE A 54 8.61 -1.71 -16.15
CA PHE A 54 7.50 -1.17 -15.39
C PHE A 54 7.65 0.34 -15.17
N GLU A 55 6.53 1.04 -15.21
CA GLU A 55 6.51 2.46 -14.88
C GLU A 55 6.58 2.64 -13.36
N ALA A 56 7.21 3.74 -12.92
CA ALA A 56 7.23 4.07 -11.51
C ALA A 56 5.82 4.42 -11.03
N PRO A 57 5.43 3.96 -9.82
CA PRO A 57 4.15 4.35 -9.25
C PRO A 57 4.04 5.87 -9.05
N VAL A 58 2.83 6.39 -9.05
CA VAL A 58 2.61 7.82 -8.86
C VAL A 58 3.06 8.24 -7.45
N LEU A 59 3.74 9.39 -7.38
CA LEU A 59 4.13 9.96 -6.08
C LEU A 59 2.89 10.59 -5.44
N LYS A 60 2.51 10.09 -4.27
CA LYS A 60 1.32 10.55 -3.58
C LYS A 60 1.52 10.43 -2.07
N THR A 61 1.45 11.54 -1.37
CA THR A 61 1.70 11.61 0.06
C THR A 61 0.43 11.87 0.89
N SER A 62 -0.69 12.08 0.22
CA SER A 62 -1.99 12.31 0.86
C SER A 62 -3.04 11.43 0.21
N PHE A 63 -3.78 10.70 1.04
CA PHE A 63 -4.86 9.82 0.59
C PHE A 63 -6.20 10.20 1.20
N ALA A 64 -6.31 11.41 1.74
CA ALA A 64 -7.56 11.89 2.33
C ALA A 64 -8.70 11.81 1.31
N GLY A 65 -9.80 11.19 1.71
CA GLY A 65 -10.95 10.99 0.84
C GLY A 65 -10.83 9.84 -0.15
N ASP A 66 -9.71 9.12 -0.13
CA ASP A 66 -9.46 7.97 -1.00
C ASP A 66 -9.45 6.67 -0.23
N GLU A 67 -9.52 5.55 -0.97
CA GLU A 67 -9.31 4.21 -0.41
C GLU A 67 -7.85 3.81 -0.56
N LEU A 68 -7.30 3.15 0.45
CA LEU A 68 -5.92 2.72 0.46
C LEU A 68 -5.82 1.24 0.85
N PHE A 69 -5.11 0.48 0.03
CA PHE A 69 -4.69 -0.87 0.37
C PHE A 69 -3.20 -0.82 0.71
N ILE A 70 -2.89 -1.08 1.96
CA ILE A 70 -1.53 -0.94 2.49
C ILE A 70 -0.70 -2.17 2.15
N THR A 71 0.54 -1.95 1.69
CA THR A 71 1.51 -3.02 1.44
C THR A 71 2.79 -2.76 2.22
N ASP A 72 3.38 -3.82 2.75
CA ASP A 72 4.71 -3.84 3.36
C ASP A 72 4.86 -2.99 4.62
N TYR A 73 3.77 -2.61 5.27
CA TYR A 73 3.80 -2.00 6.60
C TYR A 73 2.44 -2.11 7.29
N SER A 74 2.44 -1.93 8.61
CA SER A 74 1.20 -1.88 9.39
C SER A 74 1.28 -0.91 10.57
N ASP A 75 2.31 -0.06 10.62
CA ASP A 75 2.52 0.92 11.69
C ASP A 75 2.17 2.33 11.24
N LEU A 76 1.48 3.08 12.08
CA LEU A 76 1.13 4.48 11.79
C LEU A 76 2.36 5.35 11.56
N ALA A 77 3.50 5.01 12.15
CA ALA A 77 4.75 5.75 11.95
C ALA A 77 5.22 5.76 10.50
N GLN A 78 4.78 4.79 9.69
CA GLN A 78 5.17 4.68 8.29
C GLN A 78 4.03 5.04 7.34
N ALA A 79 2.95 5.58 7.86
CA ALA A 79 1.76 5.92 7.12
C ALA A 79 1.75 7.40 6.69
N PRO A 80 0.90 7.79 5.74
CA PRO A 80 0.67 9.20 5.43
C PRO A 80 0.14 9.97 6.65
N GLN A 81 0.41 11.26 6.68
CA GLN A 81 0.01 12.10 7.82
C GLN A 81 -1.51 12.20 7.99
N ASP A 82 -2.27 12.05 6.92
CA ASP A 82 -3.73 12.14 6.92
C ASP A 82 -4.41 10.77 6.93
N MET A 83 -3.77 9.78 7.54
CA MET A 83 -4.28 8.42 7.60
C MET A 83 -5.68 8.33 8.25
N ASP A 84 -5.98 9.22 9.19
CA ASP A 84 -7.28 9.30 9.84
C ASP A 84 -8.41 9.70 8.87
N GLN A 85 -8.08 10.32 7.74
CA GLN A 85 -9.02 10.73 6.71
C GLN A 85 -9.04 9.76 5.52
N THR A 86 -8.30 8.66 5.63
CA THR A 86 -8.16 7.67 4.58
C THR A 86 -8.94 6.42 4.93
N THR A 87 -9.64 5.84 3.95
CA THR A 87 -10.33 4.56 4.14
C THR A 87 -9.35 3.43 3.85
N VAL A 88 -8.92 2.72 4.89
CA VAL A 88 -8.03 1.57 4.75
C VAL A 88 -8.87 0.32 4.47
N VAL A 89 -8.74 -0.23 3.27
CA VAL A 89 -9.55 -1.38 2.84
C VAL A 89 -8.87 -2.71 3.11
N GLY A 90 -7.56 -2.73 3.29
CA GLY A 90 -6.83 -3.96 3.61
C GLY A 90 -5.36 -3.70 3.83
N ILE A 91 -4.68 -4.70 4.37
CA ILE A 91 -3.24 -4.66 4.65
C ILE A 91 -2.63 -5.98 4.22
N VAL A 92 -1.60 -5.92 3.39
CA VAL A 92 -0.76 -7.07 3.00
C VAL A 92 0.64 -6.79 3.49
N ASP A 93 1.11 -7.55 4.47
CA ASP A 93 2.38 -7.28 5.13
C ASP A 93 2.96 -8.57 5.71
N HIS A 94 4.27 -8.65 5.81
CA HIS A 94 5.00 -9.78 6.39
C HIS A 94 5.72 -9.42 7.69
N HIS A 95 5.56 -8.20 8.17
CA HIS A 95 6.15 -7.74 9.42
C HIS A 95 5.27 -8.09 10.62
N LYS A 96 5.78 -7.81 11.82
CA LYS A 96 4.98 -7.92 13.04
C LYS A 96 3.75 -7.03 12.93
N LEU A 97 2.62 -7.50 13.47
CA LEU A 97 1.37 -6.75 13.44
C LEU A 97 1.53 -5.40 14.14
N GLY A 98 1.21 -4.33 13.43
CA GLY A 98 1.27 -2.97 13.93
C GLY A 98 -0.08 -2.45 14.43
N ASP A 99 -0.20 -1.14 14.50
CA ASP A 99 -1.34 -0.46 15.11
C ASP A 99 -2.40 0.05 14.11
N ILE A 100 -2.21 -0.23 12.81
CA ILE A 100 -3.19 0.16 11.81
C ILE A 100 -4.28 -0.92 11.71
N THR A 101 -5.54 -0.48 11.68
CA THR A 101 -6.67 -1.35 11.43
C THR A 101 -7.42 -0.88 10.18
N THR A 102 -8.18 -1.79 9.57
CA THR A 102 -8.95 -1.44 8.39
C THR A 102 -10.25 -0.73 8.78
N SER A 103 -10.60 0.27 7.99
CA SER A 103 -11.80 1.08 8.25
C SER A 103 -13.09 0.31 8.01
N SER A 104 -13.04 -0.75 7.20
CA SER A 104 -14.22 -1.51 6.80
C SER A 104 -14.51 -2.72 7.69
N CYS A 105 -13.69 -3.01 8.71
CA CYS A 105 -13.90 -4.16 9.58
C CYS A 105 -14.72 -3.78 10.80
N PRO A 106 -15.90 -4.41 11.00
CA PRO A 106 -16.79 -4.02 12.08
C PRO A 106 -16.42 -4.57 13.45
N THR A 107 -15.54 -5.58 13.54
CA THR A 107 -15.18 -6.22 14.82
C THR A 107 -13.72 -5.95 15.17
N PRO A 108 -13.44 -5.39 16.36
CA PRO A 108 -12.06 -5.08 16.74
C PRO A 108 -11.25 -6.29 17.23
N THR A 109 -11.88 -7.39 17.58
CA THR A 109 -11.21 -8.55 18.18
C THR A 109 -10.63 -9.52 17.15
N LEU A 110 -11.26 -9.63 15.99
CA LEU A 110 -10.79 -10.40 14.86
C LEU A 110 -10.89 -9.49 13.65
N ASN A 111 -9.76 -9.10 13.09
CA ASN A 111 -9.77 -8.25 11.91
C ASN A 111 -9.47 -9.07 10.66
N PRO A 112 -10.51 -9.61 9.98
CA PRO A 112 -10.32 -10.45 8.80
C PRO A 112 -9.81 -9.69 7.59
N CYS A 113 -9.78 -8.37 7.67
CA CYS A 113 -9.29 -7.54 6.57
C CYS A 113 -7.76 -7.39 6.59
N ILE A 114 -7.10 -7.88 7.63
CA ILE A 114 -5.64 -7.89 7.71
C ILE A 114 -5.13 -9.23 7.18
N SER A 115 -4.26 -9.16 6.17
CA SER A 115 -3.60 -10.33 5.60
C SER A 115 -2.11 -10.19 5.76
N LYS A 116 -1.46 -11.21 6.31
CA LYS A 116 -0.01 -11.23 6.47
C LYS A 116 0.59 -12.43 5.75
N PHE A 117 1.71 -12.17 5.07
CA PHE A 117 2.49 -13.19 4.38
C PHE A 117 3.89 -13.25 5.00
N LEU A 118 4.38 -14.45 5.20
CA LEU A 118 5.71 -14.68 5.75
C LEU A 118 6.73 -14.95 4.63
#